data_37ba17b5400209b640d967f7f6ed9d38
#
_entry.id   37ba17b5400209b640d967f7f6ed9d38
#
_cell.length_a   1.000
_cell.length_b   1.000
_cell.length_c   1.000
_cell.angle_alpha   90.00
_cell.angle_beta   90.00
_cell.angle_gamma   90.00
#
_symmetry.space_group_name_H-M   'P 1'
#
loop_
_entity.id
_entity.type
_entity.pdbx_description
1 polymer ?
#
loop_
_entity_poly.entity_id
_entity_poly.type
_entity_poly.pdbx_seq_one_letter_code
_entity_poly.pdbx_strand_id
1 'polypeptide(L)' 'MSKTLQLFNHHRKPIGTATWNKRNSTVSVSYDNKIHYPDTTLAFDEFDEYKRRMGIIDEREINQLTLEDLL' A
#
# COMPACT_ATOMS: atom_id res chain seq x y z
N MET A 1 -13.66 12.44 2.29
CA MET A 1 -12.65 12.03 3.26
C MET A 1 -11.63 11.12 2.58
N SER A 2 -10.38 11.25 2.95
CA SER A 2 -9.32 10.37 2.46
C SER A 2 -9.09 9.25 3.45
N LYS A 3 -8.71 8.10 2.94
CA LYS A 3 -8.37 6.94 3.75
C LYS A 3 -6.90 6.61 3.55
N THR A 4 -6.17 6.43 4.63
CA THR A 4 -4.73 6.12 4.59
C THR A 4 -4.49 4.74 5.16
N LEU A 5 -3.72 3.92 4.43
CA LEU A 5 -3.32 2.59 4.85
C LEU A 5 -1.81 2.52 4.91
N GLN A 6 -1.30 1.78 5.90
CA GLN A 6 0.12 1.50 6.00
C GLN A 6 0.52 0.45 4.96
N LEU A 7 1.65 0.64 4.31
CA LEU A 7 2.19 -0.30 3.35
C LEU A 7 3.39 -1.02 3.94
N PHE A 8 3.54 -2.29 3.57
CA PHE A 8 4.61 -3.16 4.07
C PHE A 8 5.30 -3.86 2.90
N ASN A 9 6.56 -4.23 3.09
CA ASN A 9 7.26 -5.05 2.12
C ASN A 9 6.95 -6.53 2.36
N HIS A 10 7.54 -7.42 1.55
CA HIS A 10 7.29 -8.86 1.68
C HIS A 10 7.87 -9.45 2.97
N HIS A 11 8.69 -8.70 3.69
CA HIS A 11 9.19 -9.08 5.03
C HIS A 11 8.29 -8.53 6.15
N ARG A 12 7.14 -7.92 5.79
CA ARG A 12 6.18 -7.33 6.73
C ARG A 12 6.75 -6.13 7.49
N LYS A 13 7.70 -5.43 6.89
CA LYS A 13 8.23 -4.20 7.47
C LYS A 13 7.55 -2.98 6.85
N PRO A 14 7.16 -1.97 7.65
CA PRO A 14 6.52 -0.78 7.11
C PRO A 14 7.47 -0.01 6.18
N ILE A 15 6.98 0.34 5.01
CA ILE A 15 7.77 1.06 4.01
C ILE A 15 7.15 2.39 3.58
N GLY A 16 5.88 2.61 3.91
CA GLY A 16 5.21 3.84 3.51
C GLY A 16 3.73 3.76 3.74
N THR A 17 3.00 4.68 3.11
CA THR A 17 1.55 4.77 3.23
C THR A 17 0.91 4.99 1.87
N ALA A 18 -0.36 4.58 1.76
CA ALA A 18 -1.18 4.86 0.58
C ALA A 18 -2.42 5.61 1.04
N THR A 19 -2.73 6.72 0.38
CA THR A 19 -3.89 7.55 0.70
C THR A 19 -4.85 7.55 -0.47
N TRP A 20 -6.09 7.14 -0.21
CA TRP A 20 -7.14 7.12 -1.22
C TRP A 20 -7.79 8.50 -1.33
N ASN A 21 -7.85 9.02 -2.52
CA ASN A 21 -8.53 10.29 -2.81
C ASN A 21 -9.74 9.98 -3.68
N LYS A 22 -10.91 9.96 -3.05
CA LYS A 22 -12.15 9.63 -3.76
C LYS A 22 -12.56 10.69 -4.79
N ARG A 23 -12.18 11.93 -4.53
CA ARG A 23 -12.52 13.02 -5.44
C ARG A 23 -11.88 12.83 -6.81
N ASN A 24 -10.64 12.37 -6.84
CA ASN A 24 -9.89 12.18 -8.07
C ASN A 24 -9.82 10.72 -8.51
N SER A 25 -10.37 9.79 -7.71
CA SER A 25 -10.29 8.35 -7.95
C SER A 25 -8.84 7.89 -8.07
N THR A 26 -7.98 8.42 -7.19
CA THR A 26 -6.56 8.11 -7.21
C THR A 26 -6.06 7.64 -5.86
N VAL A 27 -4.94 6.93 -5.86
CA VAL A 27 -4.22 6.52 -4.67
C VAL A 27 -2.85 7.16 -4.71
N SER A 28 -2.53 7.95 -3.68
CA SER A 28 -1.22 8.57 -3.54
C SER A 28 -0.36 7.69 -2.64
N VAL A 29 0.75 7.20 -3.18
CA VAL A 29 1.66 6.32 -2.45
C VAL A 29 2.88 7.13 -2.04
N SER A 30 3.15 7.17 -0.74
CA SER A 30 4.29 7.89 -0.18
C SER A 30 5.15 6.91 0.59
N TYR A 31 6.44 6.88 0.29
CA TYR A 31 7.38 5.95 0.93
C TYR A 31 8.24 6.66 1.96
N ASP A 32 8.60 5.94 3.02
CA ASP A 32 9.50 6.46 4.04
C ASP A 32 10.90 6.69 3.50
N ASN A 33 11.36 5.81 2.61
CA ASN A 33 12.66 5.94 1.97
C ASN A 33 12.48 6.45 0.53
N LYS A 34 12.47 7.76 0.38
CA LYS A 34 12.23 8.40 -0.91
C LYS A 34 13.42 8.31 -1.88
N ILE A 35 14.57 7.90 -1.39
CA ILE A 35 15.75 7.73 -2.24
C ILE A 35 15.55 6.54 -3.18
N HIS A 36 15.00 5.44 -2.66
CA HIS A 36 14.78 4.23 -3.45
C HIS A 36 13.37 4.14 -4.03
N TYR A 37 12.40 4.81 -3.42
CA TYR A 37 10.99 4.69 -3.79
C TYR A 37 10.36 6.06 -3.88
N PRO A 38 10.29 6.65 -5.08
CA PRO A 38 9.66 7.97 -5.25
C PRO A 38 8.15 7.90 -5.02
N ASP A 39 7.58 9.01 -4.57
CA ASP A 39 6.14 9.12 -4.40
C ASP A 39 5.45 8.89 -5.74
N THR A 40 4.33 8.19 -5.71
CA THR A 40 3.62 7.80 -6.92
C THR A 40 2.12 8.00 -6.73
N THR A 41 1.44 8.42 -7.80
CA THR A 41 -0.03 8.52 -7.80
C THR A 41 -0.58 7.57 -8.86
N LEU A 42 -1.56 6.76 -8.47
CA LEU A 42 -2.14 5.72 -9.31
C LEU A 42 -3.67 5.84 -9.33
N ALA A 43 -4.30 5.31 -10.37
CA ALA A 43 -5.74 5.15 -10.37
C ALA A 43 -6.14 4.02 -9.41
N PHE A 44 -7.40 4.01 -8.95
CA PHE A 44 -7.87 2.99 -8.01
C PHE A 44 -7.65 1.57 -8.54
N ASP A 45 -7.94 1.35 -9.81
CA ASP A 45 -7.84 0.03 -10.42
C ASP A 45 -6.41 -0.40 -10.72
N GLU A 46 -5.46 0.52 -10.70
CA GLU A 46 -4.05 0.23 -10.94
C GLU A 46 -3.31 -0.17 -9.67
N PHE A 47 -3.87 0.14 -8.51
CA PHE A 47 -3.17 -0.02 -7.24
C PHE A 47 -2.87 -1.50 -6.93
N ASP A 48 -3.83 -2.39 -7.16
CA ASP A 48 -3.63 -3.82 -6.87
C ASP A 48 -2.52 -4.41 -7.74
N GLU A 49 -2.49 -4.05 -9.00
CA GLU A 49 -1.43 -4.50 -9.91
C GLU A 49 -0.09 -3.92 -9.50
N TYR A 50 -0.07 -2.66 -9.11
CA TYR A 50 1.14 -1.99 -8.63
C TYR A 50 1.71 -2.70 -7.42
N LYS A 51 0.87 -3.06 -6.44
CA LYS A 51 1.30 -3.79 -5.26
C LYS A 51 1.94 -5.13 -5.62
N ARG A 52 1.32 -5.87 -6.52
CA ARG A 52 1.85 -7.16 -6.95
C ARG A 52 3.21 -7.01 -7.62
N ARG A 53 3.34 -6.02 -8.49
CA ARG A 53 4.57 -5.77 -9.23
C ARG A 53 5.71 -5.39 -8.29
N MET A 54 5.42 -4.59 -7.28
CA MET A 54 6.42 -4.10 -6.34
C MET A 54 6.64 -5.01 -5.13
N GLY A 55 5.81 -6.02 -4.96
CA GLY A 55 5.88 -6.89 -3.80
C GLY A 55 5.44 -6.20 -2.52
N ILE A 56 4.45 -5.31 -2.62
CA ILE A 56 3.95 -4.52 -1.50
C ILE A 56 2.67 -5.14 -0.95
N ILE A 57 2.53 -5.12 0.36
CA ILE A 57 1.35 -5.62 1.08
C ILE A 57 0.77 -4.45 1.87
N ASP A 58 -0.54 -4.26 1.85
CA ASP A 58 -1.16 -3.22 2.67
C ASP A 58 -1.58 -3.81 4.02
N GLU A 59 -1.95 -2.92 4.97
CA GLU A 59 -2.28 -3.35 6.32
C GLU A 59 -3.48 -4.29 6.40
N ARG A 60 -4.40 -4.22 5.45
CA ARG A 60 -5.55 -5.12 5.41
C ARG A 60 -5.11 -6.55 5.10
N GLU A 61 -4.18 -6.70 4.18
CA GLU A 61 -3.65 -8.01 3.80
C GLU A 61 -2.81 -8.61 4.90
N ILE A 62 -2.04 -7.80 5.61
CA ILE A 62 -1.22 -8.28 6.73
C ILE A 62 -2.10 -8.80 7.87
N ASN A 63 -3.15 -8.07 8.21
CA ASN A 63 -4.07 -8.50 9.25
C ASN A 63 -4.75 -9.83 8.87
N GLN A 64 -5.13 -9.96 7.61
CA GLN A 64 -5.76 -11.18 7.10
C GLN A 64 -4.79 -12.36 7.15
N LEU A 65 -3.54 -12.16 6.75
CA LEU A 65 -2.52 -13.20 6.78
C LEU A 65 -2.25 -13.67 8.21
N THR A 66 -2.23 -12.73 9.16
CA THR A 66 -2.04 -13.08 10.57
C THR A 66 -3.15 -13.98 11.07
N LEU A 67 -4.39 -13.71 10.69
CA LEU A 67 -5.52 -14.55 11.06
C LEU A 67 -5.39 -15.95 10.47
N GLU A 68 -4.95 -16.05 9.23
CA GLU A 68 -4.75 -17.35 8.59
C GLU A 68 -3.64 -18.15 9.26
N ASP A 69 -2.59 -17.49 9.70
CA ASP A 69 -1.49 -18.14 10.40
C ASP A 69 -1.93 -18.72 11.74
N LEU A 70 -2.93 -18.11 12.37
CA LEU A 70 -3.47 -18.59 13.64
C LEU A 70 -4.44 -19.77 13.46
N LEU A 71 -4.96 -19.95 12.29
CA LEU A 71 -5.87 -21.04 11.98
C LEU A 71 -5.10 -22.30 11.59
#